data_a412b58bdc59ca50e48625269fe8cc56
#
_entry.id   a412b58bdc59ca50e48625269fe8cc56
#
_cell.length_a   1.000
_cell.length_b   1.000
_cell.length_c   1.000
_cell.angle_alpha   90.00
_cell.angle_beta   90.00
_cell.angle_gamma   90.00
#
_symmetry.space_group_name_H-M   'P 1'
#
loop_
_entity.id
_entity.type
_entity.pdbx_description
1 polymer ?
#
loop_
_entity_poly.entity_id
_entity_poly.type
_entity_poly.pdbx_seq_one_letter_code
_entity_poly.pdbx_strand_id
1 'polypeptide(L)'
;MDIFNIVDVLKEQDSASNMGERNPVVIASIDEVTFVIKPTEDTIGDYPLHWYQIATELVGTVIDKLSLDSLFGEVINVSTPPAGYTNAVSFKNLPHYFSIAFHETNFVMGIVIKFSASALAYYRDAFKEYFGESIDVHGMSKLLDEPYWELRISRIDLAIDYFNFDMSVDELYKGIKGSSIILKNHRGIKNTSKIVATEVDNIVNTIYFGSKKKNSNALLRVYNKKQEQLDKRGRFLHLLTLCDSWVRFEASYRGNFSNQILNQLLTVNNEEELGELVANKMIDKYSFYDAETNEPIEFTKYLEHTQSLYAGLESLSSRNNDLMSTISHIMKGSGFFPLIKKVESIWGIEARNKFIIRLIQEYERHYNPNQDVDLWLKKFATELSKIPFDSFLEDSLSVYYKNTKMKKGKSRFEVVEK
;
A
#
# COMPACT_ATOMS: atom_id res chain seq x y z
N MET A 1 11.36 8.80 -9.16
CA MET A 1 12.45 9.08 -10.12
C MET A 1 11.84 9.74 -11.35
N ASP A 2 12.40 10.85 -11.72
CA ASP A 2 11.96 11.67 -12.83
C ASP A 2 12.31 11.02 -14.17
N ILE A 3 11.52 11.28 -15.22
CA ILE A 3 11.77 10.76 -16.58
C ILE A 3 13.16 11.16 -17.09
N PHE A 4 13.61 12.35 -16.75
CA PHE A 4 14.95 12.84 -17.15
C PHE A 4 16.05 11.96 -16.55
N ASN A 5 15.92 11.52 -15.31
CA ASN A 5 16.86 10.60 -14.68
C ASN A 5 16.87 9.20 -15.35
N ILE A 6 15.72 8.72 -15.83
CA ILE A 6 15.64 7.43 -16.55
C ILE A 6 16.42 7.49 -17.86
N VAL A 7 16.24 8.57 -18.63
CA VAL A 7 16.95 8.81 -19.90
C VAL A 7 18.45 8.85 -19.67
N ASP A 8 18.88 9.57 -18.63
CA ASP A 8 20.31 9.76 -18.34
C ASP A 8 20.94 8.43 -17.88
N VAL A 9 20.28 7.67 -16.99
CA VAL A 9 20.74 6.35 -16.55
C VAL A 9 20.86 5.38 -17.75
N LEU A 10 19.86 5.33 -18.63
CA LEU A 10 19.90 4.45 -19.80
C LEU A 10 20.96 4.87 -20.81
N LYS A 11 21.21 6.17 -21.01
CA LYS A 11 22.28 6.69 -21.91
C LYS A 11 23.66 6.44 -21.32
N GLU A 12 23.87 6.61 -20.04
CA GLU A 12 25.15 6.31 -19.39
C GLU A 12 25.50 4.83 -19.52
N GLN A 13 24.53 3.94 -19.39
CA GLN A 13 24.69 2.51 -19.59
C GLN A 13 25.01 2.16 -21.06
N ASP A 14 24.35 2.83 -22.03
CA ASP A 14 24.61 2.64 -23.47
C ASP A 14 26.04 3.07 -23.86
N SER A 15 26.55 4.15 -23.25
CA SER A 15 27.92 4.64 -23.49
C SER A 15 29.00 3.79 -22.81
N ALA A 16 28.67 3.02 -21.77
CA ALA A 16 29.59 2.13 -21.07
C ALA A 16 29.67 0.73 -21.70
N SER A 17 28.77 0.37 -22.62
CA SER A 17 28.71 -0.95 -23.26
C SER A 17 29.67 -1.06 -24.40
N ASN A 18 30.84 -1.68 -24.19
CA ASN A 18 31.89 -1.87 -25.22
C ASN A 18 31.62 -3.02 -26.21
N MET A 19 30.50 -3.75 -26.13
CA MET A 19 30.23 -4.96 -26.94
C MET A 19 28.79 -5.14 -27.43
N GLY A 20 27.94 -4.13 -27.43
CA GLY A 20 26.60 -4.24 -28.00
C GLY A 20 25.54 -4.89 -27.08
N GLU A 21 25.90 -5.39 -25.88
CA GLU A 21 24.96 -5.86 -24.87
C GLU A 21 24.72 -4.75 -23.84
N ARG A 22 23.47 -4.38 -23.65
CA ARG A 22 23.06 -3.36 -22.67
C ARG A 22 22.94 -3.97 -21.28
N ASN A 23 23.49 -3.29 -20.28
CA ASN A 23 23.42 -3.75 -18.89
C ASN A 23 21.99 -3.68 -18.35
N PRO A 24 21.59 -4.62 -17.48
CA PRO A 24 20.32 -4.55 -16.76
C PRO A 24 20.21 -3.31 -15.89
N VAL A 25 19.06 -2.63 -15.95
CA VAL A 25 18.74 -1.46 -15.13
C VAL A 25 17.41 -1.68 -14.43
N VAL A 26 17.34 -1.32 -13.14
CA VAL A 26 16.12 -1.41 -12.34
C VAL A 26 15.75 -0.04 -11.79
N ILE A 27 14.50 0.36 -11.99
CA ILE A 27 13.96 1.64 -11.53
C ILE A 27 12.70 1.42 -10.72
N ALA A 28 12.71 1.90 -9.49
CA ALA A 28 11.57 1.85 -8.59
C ALA A 28 10.84 3.19 -8.55
N SER A 29 9.50 3.17 -8.58
CA SER A 29 8.67 4.39 -8.58
C SER A 29 7.28 4.15 -8.02
N ILE A 30 6.53 5.24 -7.79
CA ILE A 30 5.09 5.19 -7.51
C ILE A 30 4.35 5.65 -8.76
N ASP A 31 3.44 4.79 -9.26
CA ASP A 31 2.74 5.01 -10.53
C ASP A 31 1.39 5.72 -10.34
N GLU A 32 0.61 5.35 -9.32
CA GLU A 32 -0.70 5.95 -9.01
C GLU A 32 -0.86 6.12 -7.50
N VAL A 33 -1.54 7.19 -7.07
CA VAL A 33 -1.88 7.41 -5.66
C VAL A 33 -3.28 8.00 -5.50
N THR A 34 -3.98 7.57 -4.46
CA THR A 34 -5.26 8.17 -4.03
C THR A 34 -5.19 8.44 -2.54
N PHE A 35 -5.10 9.71 -2.18
CA PHE A 35 -5.19 10.16 -0.80
C PHE A 35 -6.63 10.32 -0.35
N VAL A 36 -6.86 10.21 0.94
CA VAL A 36 -8.11 10.56 1.62
C VAL A 36 -7.76 11.40 2.84
N ILE A 37 -8.37 12.55 2.95
CA ILE A 37 -8.26 13.44 4.10
C ILE A 37 -9.60 13.43 4.83
N LYS A 38 -9.54 13.13 6.12
CA LYS A 38 -10.71 13.12 6.99
C LYS A 38 -10.44 14.00 8.20
N PRO A 39 -11.27 15.01 8.47
CA PRO A 39 -11.11 15.84 9.66
C PRO A 39 -11.13 15.00 10.93
N THR A 40 -10.35 15.39 11.96
CA THR A 40 -10.39 14.75 13.27
C THR A 40 -11.65 15.14 14.04
N GLU A 41 -12.06 14.35 15.03
CA GLU A 41 -13.24 14.66 15.86
C GLU A 41 -13.12 16.02 16.54
N ASP A 42 -11.91 16.41 16.96
CA ASP A 42 -11.65 17.69 17.63
C ASP A 42 -11.80 18.89 16.67
N THR A 43 -11.55 18.69 15.39
CA THR A 43 -11.68 19.74 14.35
C THR A 43 -13.12 19.91 13.90
N ILE A 44 -13.94 18.91 14.14
CA ILE A 44 -15.31 18.79 13.61
C ILE A 44 -16.34 19.56 14.43
N GLY A 45 -16.17 19.73 15.73
CA GLY A 45 -17.15 20.41 16.57
C GLY A 45 -18.59 19.89 16.38
N ASP A 46 -19.57 20.79 16.36
CA ASP A 46 -21.00 20.48 16.16
C ASP A 46 -21.31 20.10 14.70
N TYR A 47 -20.75 19.02 14.20
CA TYR A 47 -21.04 18.43 12.91
C TYR A 47 -22.39 17.72 12.89
N PRO A 48 -23.13 17.70 11.86
CA PRO A 48 -22.93 17.60 10.40
C PRO A 48 -23.44 18.80 9.60
N LEU A 49 -23.93 19.86 10.24
CA LEU A 49 -24.63 20.96 9.56
C LEU A 49 -23.73 21.79 8.64
N HIS A 50 -22.41 21.80 8.88
CA HIS A 50 -21.45 22.63 8.12
C HIS A 50 -20.48 21.83 7.25
N TRP A 51 -20.71 20.52 7.08
CA TRP A 51 -19.77 19.67 6.35
C TRP A 51 -19.48 20.17 4.92
N TYR A 52 -20.48 20.61 4.19
CA TYR A 52 -20.28 21.11 2.82
C TYR A 52 -19.28 22.28 2.79
N GLN A 53 -19.43 23.23 3.68
CA GLN A 53 -18.52 24.38 3.77
C GLN A 53 -17.11 23.92 4.14
N ILE A 54 -16.97 23.08 5.14
CA ILE A 54 -15.68 22.57 5.59
C ILE A 54 -15.01 21.74 4.50
N ALA A 55 -15.73 20.88 3.80
CA ALA A 55 -15.19 20.11 2.68
C ALA A 55 -14.69 21.04 1.57
N THR A 56 -15.40 22.14 1.29
CA THR A 56 -14.98 23.14 0.31
C THR A 56 -13.71 23.86 0.75
N GLU A 57 -13.59 24.25 2.02
CA GLU A 57 -12.38 24.87 2.59
C GLU A 57 -11.19 23.90 2.55
N LEU A 58 -11.41 22.61 2.89
CA LEU A 58 -10.38 21.58 2.79
C LEU A 58 -9.92 21.35 1.36
N VAL A 59 -10.84 21.38 0.38
CA VAL A 59 -10.49 21.31 -1.05
C VAL A 59 -9.57 22.48 -1.42
N GLY A 60 -9.90 23.71 -1.00
CA GLY A 60 -9.04 24.88 -1.20
C GLY A 60 -7.65 24.69 -0.57
N THR A 61 -7.60 24.25 0.68
CA THR A 61 -6.33 23.97 1.38
C THR A 61 -5.46 22.93 0.65
N VAL A 62 -6.06 21.88 0.10
CA VAL A 62 -5.32 20.88 -0.68
C VAL A 62 -4.80 21.46 -1.99
N ILE A 63 -5.58 22.30 -2.66
CA ILE A 63 -5.17 23.00 -3.88
C ILE A 63 -3.93 23.85 -3.58
N ASP A 64 -3.98 24.64 -2.52
CA ASP A 64 -2.87 25.53 -2.11
C ASP A 64 -1.62 24.73 -1.74
N LYS A 65 -1.75 23.71 -0.90
CA LYS A 65 -0.62 22.88 -0.44
C LYS A 65 0.12 22.16 -1.56
N LEU A 66 -0.62 21.68 -2.55
CA LEU A 66 -0.05 21.02 -3.73
C LEU A 66 0.19 21.97 -4.90
N SER A 67 -0.04 23.29 -4.71
CA SER A 67 0.13 24.34 -5.72
C SER A 67 -0.57 24.05 -7.04
N LEU A 68 -1.73 23.40 -6.98
CA LEU A 68 -2.42 22.87 -8.17
C LEU A 68 -2.98 23.98 -9.08
N ASP A 69 -3.43 25.09 -8.52
CA ASP A 69 -3.89 26.26 -9.25
C ASP A 69 -2.76 27.00 -9.97
N SER A 70 -1.60 27.12 -9.33
CA SER A 70 -0.40 27.70 -9.94
C SER A 70 0.12 26.86 -11.11
N LEU A 71 0.01 25.52 -10.99
CA LEU A 71 0.48 24.60 -12.03
C LEU A 71 -0.54 24.40 -13.18
N PHE A 72 -1.83 24.36 -12.86
CA PHE A 72 -2.85 23.91 -13.81
C PHE A 72 -3.98 24.93 -14.04
N GLY A 73 -3.90 26.09 -13.40
CA GLY A 73 -4.79 27.21 -13.61
C GLY A 73 -6.19 26.99 -13.04
N GLU A 74 -7.22 27.38 -13.80
CA GLU A 74 -8.61 27.45 -13.37
C GLU A 74 -9.18 26.09 -12.90
N VAL A 75 -9.79 26.10 -11.70
CA VAL A 75 -10.54 24.97 -11.15
C VAL A 75 -11.84 24.77 -11.95
N ILE A 76 -12.11 23.55 -12.36
CA ILE A 76 -13.34 23.17 -13.09
C ILE A 76 -14.10 22.07 -12.34
N ASN A 77 -15.43 22.12 -12.40
CA ASN A 77 -16.27 21.05 -11.86
C ASN A 77 -16.24 19.81 -12.78
N VAL A 78 -16.08 18.64 -12.16
CA VAL A 78 -16.14 17.35 -12.85
C VAL A 78 -17.58 16.88 -12.91
N SER A 79 -18.11 16.70 -14.13
CA SER A 79 -19.49 16.28 -14.35
C SER A 79 -19.84 14.88 -13.82
N THR A 80 -18.84 14.01 -13.73
CA THR A 80 -19.00 12.63 -13.21
C THR A 80 -17.98 12.40 -12.10
N PRO A 81 -18.35 12.69 -10.83
CA PRO A 81 -17.50 12.43 -9.68
C PRO A 81 -17.11 10.95 -9.55
N PRO A 82 -16.02 10.61 -8.84
CA PRO A 82 -15.70 9.23 -8.51
C PRO A 82 -16.87 8.54 -7.78
N ALA A 83 -16.99 7.22 -7.98
CA ALA A 83 -18.10 6.44 -7.41
C ALA A 83 -18.21 6.61 -5.88
N GLY A 84 -19.38 7.04 -5.43
CA GLY A 84 -19.69 7.31 -4.03
C GLY A 84 -19.55 8.78 -3.62
N TYR A 85 -19.05 9.66 -4.48
CA TYR A 85 -18.92 11.10 -4.23
C TYR A 85 -19.93 11.88 -5.06
N THR A 86 -20.35 13.06 -4.57
CA THR A 86 -21.35 13.91 -5.23
C THR A 86 -20.77 15.15 -5.86
N ASN A 87 -19.65 15.65 -5.33
CA ASN A 87 -18.95 16.83 -5.82
C ASN A 87 -17.53 16.47 -6.16
N ALA A 88 -17.02 17.00 -7.27
CA ALA A 88 -15.62 16.82 -7.66
C ALA A 88 -15.13 18.01 -8.48
N VAL A 89 -13.87 18.37 -8.27
CA VAL A 89 -13.15 19.38 -9.03
C VAL A 89 -11.91 18.79 -9.68
N SER A 90 -11.48 19.41 -10.77
CA SER A 90 -10.26 19.18 -11.49
C SER A 90 -9.72 20.50 -12.03
N PHE A 91 -8.76 20.49 -12.94
CA PHE A 91 -8.14 21.70 -13.48
C PHE A 91 -8.20 21.71 -15.00
N LYS A 92 -8.41 22.92 -15.55
CA LYS A 92 -8.58 23.14 -16.98
C LYS A 92 -7.38 22.67 -17.82
N ASN A 93 -6.18 22.93 -17.32
CA ASN A 93 -4.93 22.63 -18.02
C ASN A 93 -4.31 21.29 -17.62
N LEU A 94 -5.03 20.45 -16.87
CA LEU A 94 -4.59 19.08 -16.54
C LEU A 94 -5.27 18.07 -17.46
N PRO A 95 -4.56 17.56 -18.51
CA PRO A 95 -5.16 16.75 -19.57
C PRO A 95 -5.45 15.32 -19.16
N HIS A 96 -5.08 14.93 -17.93
CA HIS A 96 -5.20 13.58 -17.42
C HIS A 96 -6.20 13.49 -16.27
N TYR A 97 -6.69 12.27 -15.99
CA TYR A 97 -7.69 12.07 -14.95
C TYR A 97 -7.12 12.38 -13.57
N PHE A 98 -7.61 13.47 -13.01
CA PHE A 98 -7.37 13.94 -11.66
C PHE A 98 -8.70 14.41 -11.07
N SER A 99 -8.89 14.22 -9.77
CA SER A 99 -10.04 14.82 -9.08
C SER A 99 -9.77 14.97 -7.58
N ILE A 100 -10.28 16.07 -7.01
CA ILE A 100 -10.55 16.20 -5.59
C ILE A 100 -12.05 16.14 -5.42
N ALA A 101 -12.55 15.19 -4.61
CA ALA A 101 -13.97 14.93 -4.50
C ALA A 101 -14.41 14.71 -3.06
N PHE A 102 -15.67 15.09 -2.75
CA PHE A 102 -16.31 14.85 -1.47
C PHE A 102 -17.79 14.52 -1.65
N HIS A 103 -18.38 13.88 -0.63
CA HIS A 103 -19.82 13.64 -0.62
C HIS A 103 -20.51 14.76 0.15
N GLU A 104 -21.55 15.34 -0.42
CA GLU A 104 -22.25 16.51 0.10
C GLU A 104 -22.72 16.38 1.55
N THR A 105 -23.21 15.20 1.94
CA THR A 105 -23.78 14.95 3.26
C THR A 105 -23.06 13.89 4.08
N ASN A 106 -22.17 13.10 3.47
CA ASN A 106 -21.46 12.00 4.16
C ASN A 106 -20.02 12.38 4.51
N PHE A 107 -19.85 13.08 5.63
CA PHE A 107 -18.55 13.51 6.13
C PHE A 107 -17.61 12.36 6.51
N VAL A 108 -18.14 11.16 6.81
CA VAL A 108 -17.33 9.99 7.18
C VAL A 108 -16.40 9.55 6.05
N MET A 109 -16.76 9.86 4.80
CA MET A 109 -15.94 9.56 3.64
C MET A 109 -14.73 10.49 3.51
N GLY A 110 -14.77 11.69 4.09
CA GLY A 110 -13.74 12.70 3.91
C GLY A 110 -13.68 13.24 2.48
N ILE A 111 -12.55 13.89 2.14
CA ILE A 111 -12.20 14.28 0.77
C ILE A 111 -11.24 13.25 0.17
N VAL A 112 -11.45 12.89 -1.09
CA VAL A 112 -10.55 12.04 -1.85
C VAL A 112 -9.78 12.86 -2.87
N ILE A 113 -8.48 12.65 -2.96
CA ILE A 113 -7.57 13.28 -3.93
C ILE A 113 -7.01 12.15 -4.78
N LYS A 114 -7.42 12.09 -6.04
CA LYS A 114 -7.07 10.97 -6.92
C LYS A 114 -6.19 11.44 -8.07
N PHE A 115 -4.97 10.94 -8.12
CA PHE A 115 -4.07 11.05 -9.25
C PHE A 115 -4.04 9.73 -10.01
N SER A 116 -4.44 9.72 -11.27
CA SER A 116 -4.10 8.61 -12.16
C SER A 116 -2.60 8.61 -12.46
N ALA A 117 -2.07 7.49 -12.94
CA ALA A 117 -0.65 7.38 -13.30
C ALA A 117 -0.17 8.52 -14.21
N SER A 118 -0.93 8.83 -15.24
CA SER A 118 -0.60 9.93 -16.16
C SER A 118 -0.71 11.31 -15.50
N ALA A 119 -1.70 11.52 -14.63
CA ALA A 119 -1.85 12.79 -13.92
C ALA A 119 -0.73 13.02 -12.90
N LEU A 120 -0.34 11.96 -12.16
CA LEU A 120 0.76 12.04 -11.20
C LEU A 120 2.09 12.35 -11.90
N ALA A 121 2.34 11.67 -13.01
CA ALA A 121 3.53 11.92 -13.81
C ALA A 121 3.56 13.34 -14.38
N TYR A 122 2.42 13.83 -14.89
CA TYR A 122 2.30 15.20 -15.41
C TYR A 122 2.45 16.25 -14.32
N TYR A 123 1.92 15.98 -13.11
CA TYR A 123 2.09 16.85 -11.95
C TYR A 123 3.57 16.99 -11.55
N ARG A 124 4.31 15.88 -11.48
CA ARG A 124 5.75 15.91 -11.17
C ARG A 124 6.54 16.76 -12.16
N ASP A 125 6.28 16.59 -13.46
CA ASP A 125 6.96 17.36 -14.50
C ASP A 125 6.65 18.85 -14.41
N ALA A 126 5.36 19.19 -14.28
CA ALA A 126 4.92 20.58 -14.15
C ALA A 126 5.50 21.23 -12.89
N PHE A 127 5.54 20.50 -11.77
CA PHE A 127 6.13 20.98 -10.51
C PHE A 127 7.62 21.28 -10.68
N LYS A 128 8.37 20.36 -11.30
CA LYS A 128 9.79 20.55 -11.57
C LYS A 128 10.04 21.72 -12.51
N GLU A 129 9.25 21.86 -13.58
CA GLU A 129 9.36 22.96 -14.53
C GLU A 129 9.09 24.32 -13.88
N TYR A 130 8.09 24.37 -13.00
CA TYR A 130 7.65 25.63 -12.40
C TYR A 130 8.52 26.06 -11.21
N PHE A 131 8.87 25.10 -10.31
CA PHE A 131 9.60 25.40 -9.08
C PHE A 131 11.10 25.11 -9.15
N GLY A 132 11.58 24.39 -10.16
CA GLY A 132 12.98 23.97 -10.28
C GLY A 132 13.36 22.80 -9.36
N GLU A 133 12.40 22.29 -8.58
CA GLU A 133 12.59 21.20 -7.61
C GLU A 133 11.72 20.01 -7.96
N SER A 134 12.19 18.80 -7.66
CA SER A 134 11.41 17.58 -7.84
C SER A 134 10.50 17.33 -6.63
N ILE A 135 9.27 16.89 -6.90
CA ILE A 135 8.35 16.40 -5.87
C ILE A 135 7.91 14.98 -6.21
N ASP A 136 7.85 14.12 -5.21
CA ASP A 136 7.26 12.78 -5.33
C ASP A 136 6.22 12.54 -4.22
N VAL A 137 5.58 11.39 -4.25
CA VAL A 137 4.46 11.04 -3.35
C VAL A 137 4.85 11.17 -1.86
N HIS A 138 6.12 10.91 -1.49
CA HIS A 138 6.59 11.16 -0.13
C HIS A 138 6.54 12.66 0.25
N GLY A 139 6.98 13.54 -0.65
CA GLY A 139 6.89 14.99 -0.46
C GLY A 139 5.44 15.46 -0.40
N MET A 140 4.58 14.99 -1.34
CA MET A 140 3.14 15.26 -1.31
C MET A 140 2.50 14.80 0.01
N SER A 141 2.87 13.61 0.50
CA SER A 141 2.36 13.07 1.77
C SER A 141 2.73 13.98 2.94
N LYS A 142 3.96 14.47 3.00
CA LYS A 142 4.41 15.40 4.05
C LYS A 142 3.68 16.75 3.98
N LEU A 143 3.42 17.28 2.78
CA LEU A 143 2.64 18.51 2.60
C LEU A 143 1.18 18.36 3.06
N LEU A 144 0.62 17.15 2.92
CA LEU A 144 -0.76 16.85 3.28
C LEU A 144 -0.91 16.33 4.72
N ASP A 145 0.19 16.02 5.42
CA ASP A 145 0.16 15.54 6.81
C ASP A 145 0.03 16.71 7.77
N GLU A 146 -1.15 16.88 8.35
CA GLU A 146 -1.49 18.00 9.24
C GLU A 146 -2.23 17.51 10.49
N PRO A 147 -2.06 18.18 11.64
CA PRO A 147 -2.69 17.75 12.88
C PRO A 147 -4.23 17.89 12.90
N TYR A 148 -4.80 18.64 11.96
CA TYR A 148 -6.24 18.95 11.92
C TYR A 148 -7.07 17.88 11.22
N TRP A 149 -6.42 16.91 10.55
CA TRP A 149 -7.09 15.83 9.84
C TRP A 149 -6.30 14.52 9.88
N GLU A 150 -6.98 13.44 9.60
CA GLU A 150 -6.39 12.13 9.39
C GLU A 150 -6.07 11.96 7.90
N LEU A 151 -4.79 11.89 7.55
CA LEU A 151 -4.34 11.55 6.20
C LEU A 151 -4.31 10.02 6.03
N ARG A 152 -4.84 9.53 4.91
CA ARG A 152 -4.81 8.13 4.51
C ARG A 152 -4.47 7.99 3.03
N ILE A 153 -3.96 6.82 2.67
CA ILE A 153 -3.89 6.38 1.27
C ILE A 153 -4.90 5.24 1.07
N SER A 154 -5.88 5.44 0.19
CA SER A 154 -6.86 4.41 -0.15
C SER A 154 -6.36 3.46 -1.25
N ARG A 155 -5.45 3.94 -2.12
CA ARG A 155 -4.75 3.17 -3.14
C ARG A 155 -3.39 3.78 -3.42
N ILE A 156 -2.39 2.92 -3.57
CA ILE A 156 -1.07 3.27 -4.08
C ILE A 156 -0.59 2.15 -4.98
N ASP A 157 -0.07 2.50 -6.15
CA ASP A 157 0.51 1.57 -7.10
C ASP A 157 2.02 1.80 -7.15
N LEU A 158 2.75 0.78 -6.70
CA LEU A 158 4.21 0.77 -6.73
C LEU A 158 4.67 0.08 -8.00
N ALA A 159 5.64 0.65 -8.70
CA ALA A 159 6.14 0.13 -9.95
C ALA A 159 7.65 -0.12 -9.89
N ILE A 160 8.07 -1.28 -10.41
CA ILE A 160 9.46 -1.60 -10.69
C ILE A 160 9.58 -1.82 -12.19
N ASP A 161 10.43 -1.04 -12.82
CA ASP A 161 10.79 -1.16 -14.23
C ASP A 161 12.11 -1.91 -14.35
N TYR A 162 12.11 -2.99 -15.11
CA TYR A 162 13.27 -3.81 -15.43
C TYR A 162 13.61 -3.61 -16.91
N PHE A 163 14.74 -2.97 -17.18
CA PHE A 163 15.26 -2.75 -18.52
C PHE A 163 16.42 -3.69 -18.82
N ASN A 164 16.45 -4.21 -20.03
CA ASN A 164 17.52 -5.08 -20.55
C ASN A 164 17.71 -6.38 -19.75
N PHE A 165 16.61 -6.93 -19.24
CA PHE A 165 16.58 -8.26 -18.61
C PHE A 165 16.30 -9.31 -19.69
N ASP A 166 16.92 -10.50 -19.52
CA ASP A 166 16.78 -11.60 -20.48
C ASP A 166 15.41 -12.27 -20.40
N MET A 167 14.87 -12.41 -19.17
CA MET A 167 13.59 -13.08 -18.95
C MET A 167 12.40 -12.20 -19.38
N SER A 168 11.65 -12.68 -20.34
CA SER A 168 10.40 -12.08 -20.78
C SER A 168 9.22 -12.42 -19.87
N VAL A 169 8.11 -11.68 -20.01
CA VAL A 169 6.85 -11.97 -19.30
C VAL A 169 6.29 -13.35 -19.65
N ASP A 170 6.44 -13.78 -20.90
CA ASP A 170 5.99 -15.08 -21.38
C ASP A 170 6.80 -16.24 -20.76
N GLU A 171 8.10 -16.10 -20.66
CA GLU A 171 8.99 -17.08 -20.00
C GLU A 171 8.70 -17.18 -18.51
N LEU A 172 8.51 -16.04 -17.83
CA LEU A 172 8.09 -16.02 -16.43
C LEU A 172 6.76 -16.77 -16.24
N TYR A 173 5.78 -16.54 -17.13
CA TYR A 173 4.50 -17.24 -17.08
C TYR A 173 4.64 -18.75 -17.30
N LYS A 174 5.41 -19.16 -18.31
CA LYS A 174 5.69 -20.57 -18.60
C LYS A 174 6.39 -21.26 -17.43
N GLY A 175 7.36 -20.59 -16.81
CA GLY A 175 8.05 -21.09 -15.62
C GLY A 175 7.08 -21.32 -14.45
N ILE A 176 6.19 -20.36 -14.19
CA ILE A 176 5.19 -20.50 -13.13
C ILE A 176 4.17 -21.60 -13.44
N LYS A 177 3.68 -21.68 -14.67
CA LYS A 177 2.76 -22.75 -15.10
C LYS A 177 3.39 -24.14 -15.03
N GLY A 178 4.64 -24.25 -15.45
CA GLY A 178 5.45 -25.48 -15.39
C GLY A 178 5.94 -25.80 -13.98
N SER A 179 5.69 -24.94 -13.00
CA SER A 179 6.16 -25.08 -11.61
C SER A 179 7.69 -25.06 -11.45
N SER A 180 8.43 -24.60 -12.45
CA SER A 180 9.87 -24.33 -12.33
C SER A 180 10.16 -23.00 -11.64
N ILE A 181 9.20 -22.06 -11.65
CA ILE A 181 9.27 -20.81 -10.90
C ILE A 181 8.15 -20.77 -9.85
N ILE A 182 8.48 -20.40 -8.62
CA ILE A 182 7.53 -20.26 -7.51
C ILE A 182 7.53 -18.84 -6.97
N LEU A 183 6.34 -18.34 -6.68
CA LEU A 183 6.15 -17.06 -6.01
C LEU A 183 6.10 -17.28 -4.50
N LYS A 184 6.91 -16.55 -3.75
CA LYS A 184 6.95 -16.56 -2.27
C LYS A 184 6.74 -15.15 -1.72
N ASN A 185 6.38 -15.07 -0.46
CA ASN A 185 6.47 -13.83 0.33
C ASN A 185 7.81 -13.79 1.09
N HIS A 186 8.10 -12.68 1.76
CA HIS A 186 9.33 -12.49 2.56
C HIS A 186 9.58 -13.58 3.64
N ARG A 187 8.56 -14.36 4.00
CA ARG A 187 8.69 -15.49 4.94
C ARG A 187 9.04 -16.80 4.25
N GLY A 188 9.32 -16.78 2.96
CA GLY A 188 9.52 -17.98 2.18
C GLY A 188 8.27 -18.84 1.96
N ILE A 189 7.08 -18.34 2.39
CA ILE A 189 5.81 -19.07 2.21
C ILE A 189 5.35 -18.92 0.77
N LYS A 190 5.09 -20.04 0.10
CA LYS A 190 4.55 -20.05 -1.26
C LYS A 190 3.26 -19.24 -1.34
N ASN A 191 3.24 -18.25 -2.23
CA ASN A 191 2.05 -17.48 -2.49
C ASN A 191 1.13 -18.22 -3.45
N THR A 192 -0.06 -18.59 -2.97
CA THR A 192 -1.09 -19.33 -3.74
C THR A 192 -2.11 -18.40 -4.40
N SER A 193 -1.73 -17.18 -4.69
CA SER A 193 -2.62 -16.20 -5.34
C SER A 193 -3.15 -16.74 -6.68
N LYS A 194 -4.39 -16.34 -7.01
CA LYS A 194 -4.95 -16.60 -8.33
C LYS A 194 -4.08 -15.93 -9.39
N ILE A 195 -3.71 -16.69 -10.43
CA ILE A 195 -2.92 -16.20 -11.56
C ILE A 195 -3.85 -16.10 -12.77
N VAL A 196 -3.84 -14.97 -13.45
CA VAL A 196 -4.56 -14.72 -14.70
C VAL A 196 -3.60 -14.10 -15.69
N ALA A 197 -3.48 -14.66 -16.88
CA ALA A 197 -2.65 -14.11 -17.96
C ALA A 197 -3.52 -13.58 -19.11
N THR A 198 -2.99 -12.63 -19.85
CA THR A 198 -3.53 -12.14 -21.12
C THR A 198 -2.52 -12.42 -22.22
N GLU A 199 -2.98 -13.13 -23.25
CA GLU A 199 -2.20 -13.56 -24.39
C GLU A 199 -2.59 -12.74 -25.64
N VAL A 200 -1.59 -12.43 -26.45
CA VAL A 200 -1.76 -11.89 -27.80
C VAL A 200 -0.85 -12.71 -28.70
N ASP A 201 -1.40 -13.31 -29.77
CA ASP A 201 -0.69 -14.17 -30.70
C ASP A 201 0.08 -15.32 -30.03
N ASN A 202 -0.52 -15.97 -29.04
CA ASN A 202 0.04 -17.03 -28.20
C ASN A 202 1.26 -16.62 -27.34
N ILE A 203 1.49 -15.34 -27.17
CA ILE A 203 2.53 -14.78 -26.30
C ILE A 203 1.87 -14.09 -25.11
N VAL A 204 2.29 -14.41 -23.90
CA VAL A 204 1.78 -13.76 -22.67
C VAL A 204 2.44 -12.39 -22.50
N ASN A 205 1.64 -11.34 -22.64
CA ASN A 205 2.09 -9.97 -22.46
C ASN A 205 1.77 -9.38 -21.08
N THR A 206 0.82 -9.97 -20.34
CA THR A 206 0.44 -9.50 -19.01
C THR A 206 0.04 -10.65 -18.09
N ILE A 207 0.56 -10.66 -16.87
CA ILE A 207 0.21 -11.59 -15.80
C ILE A 207 -0.34 -10.82 -14.61
N TYR A 208 -1.41 -11.32 -14.00
CA TYR A 208 -1.97 -10.80 -12.76
C TYR A 208 -1.86 -11.85 -11.66
N PHE A 209 -1.32 -11.45 -10.49
CA PHE A 209 -1.24 -12.25 -9.29
C PHE A 209 -2.15 -11.64 -8.21
N GLY A 210 -3.23 -12.33 -7.88
CA GLY A 210 -4.22 -11.85 -6.93
C GLY A 210 -5.60 -11.65 -7.55
N SER A 211 -6.46 -10.91 -6.86
CA SER A 211 -7.83 -10.66 -7.27
C SER A 211 -8.05 -9.20 -7.67
N LYS A 212 -8.71 -8.99 -8.82
CA LYS A 212 -9.15 -7.67 -9.28
C LYS A 212 -10.38 -7.12 -8.51
N LYS A 213 -10.93 -7.87 -7.55
CA LYS A 213 -12.10 -7.44 -6.76
C LYS A 213 -11.76 -6.23 -5.91
N LYS A 214 -12.72 -5.32 -5.72
CA LYS A 214 -12.56 -4.09 -4.91
C LYS A 214 -12.03 -4.35 -3.49
N ASN A 215 -12.38 -5.49 -2.90
CA ASN A 215 -11.98 -5.87 -1.55
C ASN A 215 -10.60 -6.56 -1.48
N SER A 216 -9.88 -6.63 -2.58
CA SER A 216 -8.51 -7.15 -2.57
C SER A 216 -7.55 -6.05 -2.11
N ASN A 217 -6.79 -6.35 -1.07
CA ASN A 217 -5.82 -5.39 -0.51
C ASN A 217 -4.54 -5.29 -1.32
N ALA A 218 -4.27 -6.24 -2.22
CA ALA A 218 -3.10 -6.22 -3.08
C ALA A 218 -3.33 -7.01 -4.38
N LEU A 219 -2.75 -6.49 -5.47
CA LEU A 219 -2.74 -7.10 -6.79
C LEU A 219 -1.40 -6.77 -7.45
N LEU A 220 -0.67 -7.78 -7.92
CA LEU A 220 0.50 -7.55 -8.79
C LEU A 220 0.09 -7.74 -10.24
N ARG A 221 0.52 -6.81 -11.10
CA ARG A 221 0.49 -6.92 -12.56
C ARG A 221 1.92 -6.90 -13.08
N VAL A 222 2.29 -7.92 -13.84
CA VAL A 222 3.57 -8.00 -14.54
C VAL A 222 3.29 -7.93 -16.04
N TYR A 223 3.96 -7.04 -16.75
CA TYR A 223 3.67 -6.88 -18.18
C TYR A 223 4.83 -6.33 -18.99
N ASN A 224 4.80 -6.61 -20.32
CA ASN A 224 5.71 -6.06 -21.28
C ASN A 224 5.40 -4.57 -21.51
N LYS A 225 6.14 -3.71 -20.80
CA LYS A 225 5.95 -2.25 -20.85
C LYS A 225 6.42 -1.68 -22.19
N LYS A 226 7.43 -2.27 -22.81
CA LYS A 226 7.91 -1.86 -24.14
C LYS A 226 6.80 -2.00 -25.18
N GLN A 227 6.14 -3.16 -25.22
CA GLN A 227 5.01 -3.41 -26.12
C GLN A 227 3.83 -2.50 -25.81
N GLU A 228 3.50 -2.29 -24.53
CA GLU A 228 2.41 -1.37 -24.13
C GLU A 228 2.66 0.06 -24.65
N GLN A 229 3.90 0.55 -24.58
CA GLN A 229 4.25 1.88 -25.09
C GLN A 229 4.12 1.98 -26.62
N LEU A 230 4.48 0.92 -27.33
CA LEU A 230 4.29 0.85 -28.79
C LEU A 230 2.80 0.87 -29.17
N ASP A 231 2.00 0.01 -28.53
CA ASP A 231 0.58 -0.18 -28.83
C ASP A 231 -0.25 1.09 -28.55
N LYS A 232 0.04 1.75 -27.43
CA LYS A 232 -0.70 2.93 -26.97
C LYS A 232 -0.13 4.25 -27.48
N ARG A 233 0.99 4.24 -28.23
CA ARG A 233 1.77 5.44 -28.52
C ARG A 233 2.02 6.26 -27.26
N GLY A 234 2.51 5.57 -26.23
CA GLY A 234 2.62 6.09 -24.89
C GLY A 234 3.65 7.23 -24.78
N ARG A 235 3.65 7.88 -23.66
CA ARG A 235 4.51 9.02 -23.31
C ARG A 235 6.02 8.71 -23.39
N PHE A 236 6.40 7.44 -23.24
CA PHE A 236 7.79 7.00 -23.14
C PHE A 236 8.36 6.39 -24.43
N LEU A 237 7.80 6.72 -25.59
CA LEU A 237 8.28 6.21 -26.88
C LEU A 237 9.77 6.48 -27.12
N HIS A 238 10.29 7.58 -26.61
CA HIS A 238 11.70 7.94 -26.72
C HIS A 238 12.63 7.00 -25.95
N LEU A 239 12.15 6.27 -24.94
CA LEU A 239 12.96 5.28 -24.21
C LEU A 239 13.10 3.96 -24.96
N LEU A 240 12.24 3.68 -25.95
CA LEU A 240 12.21 2.39 -26.63
C LEU A 240 13.47 2.12 -27.46
N THR A 241 14.18 3.17 -27.88
CA THR A 241 15.46 3.07 -28.58
C THR A 241 16.64 2.90 -27.63
N LEU A 242 16.43 3.14 -26.34
CA LEU A 242 17.47 3.08 -25.32
C LEU A 242 17.46 1.75 -24.54
N CYS A 243 16.52 0.85 -24.81
CA CYS A 243 16.43 -0.45 -24.14
C CYS A 243 16.08 -1.57 -25.11
N ASP A 244 16.56 -2.79 -24.83
CA ASP A 244 16.24 -3.99 -25.62
C ASP A 244 14.97 -4.66 -25.11
N SER A 245 14.78 -4.73 -23.80
CA SER A 245 13.57 -5.17 -23.14
C SER A 245 13.12 -4.16 -22.08
N TRP A 246 11.83 -4.17 -21.75
CA TRP A 246 11.26 -3.40 -20.66
C TRP A 246 10.06 -4.14 -20.08
N VAL A 247 10.27 -4.74 -18.92
CA VAL A 247 9.24 -5.42 -18.14
C VAL A 247 8.89 -4.57 -16.93
N ARG A 248 7.60 -4.36 -16.65
CA ARG A 248 7.13 -3.65 -15.45
C ARG A 248 6.39 -4.59 -14.51
N PHE A 249 6.76 -4.51 -13.25
CA PHE A 249 6.02 -5.07 -12.13
C PHE A 249 5.28 -3.93 -11.43
N GLU A 250 3.96 -3.98 -11.37
CA GLU A 250 3.11 -2.95 -10.80
C GLU A 250 2.23 -3.57 -9.71
N ALA A 251 2.48 -3.21 -8.45
CA ALA A 251 1.76 -3.71 -7.30
C ALA A 251 0.81 -2.65 -6.75
N SER A 252 -0.49 -2.89 -6.89
CA SER A 252 -1.54 -2.05 -6.29
C SER A 252 -1.80 -2.47 -4.85
N TYR A 253 -1.65 -1.56 -3.91
CA TYR A 253 -1.97 -1.75 -2.50
C TYR A 253 -3.16 -0.89 -2.08
N ARG A 254 -4.02 -1.44 -1.20
CA ARG A 254 -5.25 -0.79 -0.71
C ARG A 254 -5.49 -1.09 0.76
N GLY A 255 -6.38 -0.30 1.38
CA GLY A 255 -6.81 -0.50 2.78
C GLY A 255 -5.65 -0.40 3.76
N ASN A 256 -5.50 -1.40 4.64
CA ASN A 256 -4.45 -1.36 5.65
C ASN A 256 -3.04 -1.37 5.07
N PHE A 257 -2.81 -2.02 3.93
CA PHE A 257 -1.48 -2.03 3.31
C PHE A 257 -1.07 -0.66 2.80
N SER A 258 -1.98 0.06 2.14
CA SER A 258 -1.66 1.42 1.65
C SER A 258 -1.42 2.41 2.79
N ASN A 259 -2.12 2.28 3.92
CA ASN A 259 -1.88 3.11 5.10
C ASN A 259 -0.56 2.79 5.81
N GLN A 260 -0.14 1.52 5.85
CA GLN A 260 1.19 1.15 6.33
C GLN A 260 2.31 1.74 5.45
N ILE A 261 2.08 1.78 4.13
CA ILE A 261 3.02 2.43 3.20
C ILE A 261 3.05 3.94 3.45
N LEU A 262 1.90 4.60 3.69
CA LEU A 262 1.85 6.02 4.03
C LEU A 262 2.71 6.35 5.24
N ASN A 263 2.59 5.59 6.33
CA ASN A 263 3.38 5.82 7.55
C ASN A 263 4.89 5.76 7.29
N GLN A 264 5.31 4.95 6.33
CA GLN A 264 6.71 4.87 5.92
C GLN A 264 7.09 5.99 4.95
N LEU A 265 6.20 6.38 4.01
CA LEU A 265 6.41 7.51 3.13
C LEU A 265 6.66 8.82 3.89
N LEU A 266 6.00 9.01 5.03
CA LEU A 266 6.22 10.18 5.89
C LEU A 266 7.63 10.23 6.50
N THR A 267 8.33 9.10 6.58
CA THR A 267 9.72 9.03 7.07
C THR A 267 10.78 9.10 5.98
N VAL A 268 10.40 8.94 4.71
CA VAL A 268 11.29 9.03 3.54
C VAL A 268 11.76 10.47 3.32
N ASN A 269 13.05 10.68 3.09
CA ASN A 269 13.62 12.02 2.95
C ASN A 269 14.16 12.32 1.54
N ASN A 270 14.40 11.31 0.73
CA ASN A 270 14.96 11.47 -0.61
C ASN A 270 14.46 10.37 -1.57
N GLU A 271 14.79 10.50 -2.85
CA GLU A 271 14.38 9.56 -3.89
C GLU A 271 14.99 8.16 -3.72
N GLU A 272 16.15 8.06 -3.12
CA GLU A 272 16.86 6.81 -2.87
C GLU A 272 16.10 5.98 -1.83
N GLU A 273 15.80 6.57 -0.67
CA GLU A 273 14.96 5.96 0.37
C GLU A 273 13.57 5.58 -0.16
N LEU A 274 13.01 6.39 -1.09
CA LEU A 274 11.75 6.06 -1.75
C LEU A 274 11.89 4.82 -2.62
N GLY A 275 12.97 4.71 -3.40
CA GLY A 275 13.26 3.55 -4.22
C GLY A 275 13.39 2.27 -3.39
N GLU A 276 14.10 2.35 -2.26
CA GLU A 276 14.23 1.24 -1.30
C GLU A 276 12.88 0.83 -0.71
N LEU A 277 12.07 1.80 -0.29
CA LEU A 277 10.73 1.52 0.23
C LEU A 277 9.91 0.74 -0.80
N VAL A 278 9.90 1.18 -2.07
CA VAL A 278 9.17 0.54 -3.15
C VAL A 278 9.70 -0.88 -3.40
N ALA A 279 11.03 -1.07 -3.50
CA ALA A 279 11.66 -2.38 -3.67
C ALA A 279 11.33 -3.33 -2.51
N ASN A 280 11.44 -2.85 -1.27
CA ASN A 280 11.10 -3.61 -0.07
C ASN A 280 9.65 -4.10 -0.07
N LYS A 281 8.70 -3.22 -0.43
CA LYS A 281 7.28 -3.60 -0.49
C LYS A 281 6.98 -4.60 -1.60
N MET A 282 7.71 -4.54 -2.71
CA MET A 282 7.61 -5.52 -3.77
C MET A 282 8.11 -6.89 -3.30
N ILE A 283 9.31 -6.97 -2.74
CA ILE A 283 9.92 -8.22 -2.23
C ILE A 283 9.08 -8.83 -1.10
N ASP A 284 8.62 -8.03 -0.16
CA ASP A 284 7.82 -8.49 0.98
C ASP A 284 6.65 -9.40 0.54
N LYS A 285 6.10 -9.16 -0.63
CA LYS A 285 4.91 -9.86 -1.08
C LYS A 285 5.11 -10.70 -2.34
N TYR A 286 6.02 -10.32 -3.20
CA TYR A 286 6.16 -10.85 -4.54
C TYR A 286 7.62 -11.14 -4.88
N SER A 287 8.16 -12.24 -4.36
CA SER A 287 9.49 -12.74 -4.68
C SER A 287 9.41 -14.03 -5.47
N PHE A 288 10.14 -14.10 -6.57
CA PHE A 288 10.14 -15.23 -7.48
C PHE A 288 11.43 -16.03 -7.34
N TYR A 289 11.29 -17.34 -7.20
CA TYR A 289 12.40 -18.27 -6.97
C TYR A 289 12.32 -19.41 -7.96
N ASP A 290 13.48 -19.91 -8.37
CA ASP A 290 13.58 -21.22 -9.02
C ASP A 290 13.12 -22.31 -8.06
N ALA A 291 12.30 -23.24 -8.53
CA ALA A 291 11.66 -24.24 -7.67
C ALA A 291 12.61 -25.37 -7.27
N GLU A 292 13.62 -25.66 -8.08
CA GLU A 292 14.59 -26.75 -7.87
C GLU A 292 15.74 -26.29 -6.97
N THR A 293 16.35 -25.16 -7.31
CA THR A 293 17.51 -24.63 -6.59
C THR A 293 17.13 -23.81 -5.36
N ASN A 294 15.89 -23.32 -5.33
CA ASN A 294 15.40 -22.38 -4.34
C ASN A 294 16.15 -21.01 -4.32
N GLU A 295 16.85 -20.70 -5.40
CA GLU A 295 17.53 -19.42 -5.59
C GLU A 295 16.56 -18.37 -6.16
N PRO A 296 16.70 -17.08 -5.83
CA PRO A 296 15.92 -16.03 -6.43
C PRO A 296 16.22 -15.93 -7.92
N ILE A 297 15.16 -15.79 -8.77
CA ILE A 297 15.37 -15.48 -10.19
C ILE A 297 15.86 -14.05 -10.36
N GLU A 298 16.33 -13.71 -11.56
CA GLU A 298 16.97 -12.40 -11.84
C GLU A 298 16.17 -11.20 -11.34
N PHE A 299 14.86 -11.13 -11.57
CA PHE A 299 14.02 -10.01 -11.10
C PHE A 299 14.07 -9.83 -9.59
N THR A 300 14.01 -10.92 -8.81
CA THR A 300 14.09 -10.87 -7.34
C THR A 300 15.50 -10.58 -6.88
N LYS A 301 16.50 -11.22 -7.47
CA LYS A 301 17.90 -11.06 -7.11
C LYS A 301 18.38 -9.61 -7.22
N TYR A 302 17.99 -8.88 -8.28
CA TYR A 302 18.35 -7.49 -8.42
C TYR A 302 17.68 -6.59 -7.37
N LEU A 303 16.42 -6.86 -6.97
CA LEU A 303 15.78 -6.11 -5.89
C LEU A 303 16.42 -6.41 -4.53
N GLU A 304 16.77 -7.66 -4.24
CA GLU A 304 17.47 -8.05 -3.00
C GLU A 304 18.85 -7.38 -2.92
N HIS A 305 19.56 -7.26 -4.04
CA HIS A 305 20.84 -6.56 -4.10
C HIS A 305 20.69 -5.07 -3.79
N THR A 306 19.64 -4.43 -4.30
CA THR A 306 19.32 -3.03 -4.00
C THR A 306 19.08 -2.84 -2.51
N GLN A 307 18.38 -3.75 -1.84
CA GLN A 307 18.23 -3.75 -0.38
C GLN A 307 19.57 -3.85 0.37
N SER A 308 20.51 -4.64 -0.12
CA SER A 308 21.78 -4.87 0.58
C SER A 308 22.74 -3.68 0.54
N LEU A 309 22.60 -2.79 -0.44
CA LEU A 309 23.37 -1.55 -0.53
C LEU A 309 22.95 -0.53 0.53
N TYR A 310 21.72 -0.61 1.00
CA TYR A 310 21.08 0.33 1.90
C TYR A 310 20.58 -0.30 3.21
N ALA A 311 21.29 -1.27 3.73
CA ALA A 311 20.98 -2.03 4.95
C ALA A 311 20.94 -1.19 6.26
N GLY A 312 20.48 0.04 6.21
CA GLY A 312 20.27 0.95 7.35
C GLY A 312 18.80 1.17 7.74
N LEU A 313 17.85 0.84 6.85
CA LEU A 313 16.45 0.81 7.22
C LEU A 313 16.09 -0.63 7.64
N GLU A 314 15.96 -0.84 8.96
CA GLU A 314 15.33 -2.07 9.44
C GLU A 314 14.05 -2.28 8.63
N SER A 315 13.91 -3.43 7.97
CA SER A 315 12.65 -3.85 7.42
C SER A 315 11.64 -3.77 8.56
N LEU A 316 10.85 -2.70 8.60
CA LEU A 316 9.75 -2.61 9.54
C LEU A 316 8.88 -3.81 9.21
N SER A 317 9.02 -4.85 10.02
CA SER A 317 8.17 -6.02 9.88
C SER A 317 6.76 -5.50 9.73
N SER A 318 6.03 -5.97 8.73
CA SER A 318 4.64 -5.61 8.45
C SER A 318 3.68 -5.90 9.61
N ARG A 319 4.21 -6.29 10.75
CA ARG A 319 3.56 -6.51 12.02
C ARG A 319 4.22 -5.68 13.11
N ASN A 320 4.04 -4.37 13.00
CA ASN A 320 3.84 -3.58 14.20
C ASN A 320 2.42 -3.94 14.70
N ASN A 321 2.21 -5.17 15.13
CA ASN A 321 1.03 -5.52 15.88
C ASN A 321 1.19 -4.83 17.22
N ASP A 322 0.66 -3.62 17.30
CA ASP A 322 0.40 -2.97 18.56
C ASP A 322 -0.27 -4.01 19.47
N LEU A 323 0.33 -4.27 20.62
CA LEU A 323 -0.17 -5.27 21.56
C LEU A 323 -1.62 -4.98 21.94
N MET A 324 -2.01 -3.69 22.03
CA MET A 324 -3.39 -3.23 22.22
C MET A 324 -4.31 -3.68 21.07
N SER A 325 -3.89 -3.53 19.83
CA SER A 325 -4.64 -4.00 18.65
C SER A 325 -4.81 -5.51 18.67
N THR A 326 -3.78 -6.25 19.07
CA THR A 326 -3.83 -7.71 19.20
C THR A 326 -4.83 -8.14 20.27
N ILE A 327 -4.80 -7.53 21.46
CA ILE A 327 -5.77 -7.76 22.53
C ILE A 327 -7.19 -7.45 22.05
N SER A 328 -7.39 -6.30 21.42
CA SER A 328 -8.68 -5.91 20.83
C SER A 328 -9.16 -6.91 19.77
N HIS A 329 -8.27 -7.45 18.94
CA HIS A 329 -8.61 -8.47 17.96
C HIS A 329 -9.03 -9.79 18.60
N ILE A 330 -8.34 -10.25 19.65
CA ILE A 330 -8.73 -11.45 20.40
C ILE A 330 -10.14 -11.30 20.94
N MET A 331 -10.47 -10.14 21.48
CA MET A 331 -11.78 -9.87 22.07
C MET A 331 -12.90 -9.71 21.03
N LYS A 332 -12.62 -9.11 19.86
CA LYS A 332 -13.66 -8.77 18.85
C LYS A 332 -13.71 -9.70 17.65
N GLY A 333 -12.56 -10.08 17.13
CA GLY A 333 -12.44 -10.63 15.77
C GLY A 333 -12.02 -12.09 15.70
N SER A 334 -11.36 -12.61 16.72
CA SER A 334 -10.81 -13.98 16.74
C SER A 334 -11.84 -15.10 16.95
N GLY A 335 -13.07 -14.76 17.34
CA GLY A 335 -14.07 -15.75 17.76
C GLY A 335 -13.85 -16.34 19.15
N PHE A 336 -12.87 -15.84 19.91
CA PHE A 336 -12.52 -16.37 21.24
C PHE A 336 -13.68 -16.22 22.25
N PHE A 337 -14.28 -15.05 22.37
CA PHE A 337 -15.44 -14.85 23.26
C PHE A 337 -16.68 -15.66 22.85
N PRO A 338 -17.04 -15.73 21.55
CA PRO A 338 -18.07 -16.67 21.12
C PRO A 338 -17.78 -18.13 21.48
N LEU A 339 -16.52 -18.57 21.38
CA LEU A 339 -16.13 -19.93 21.79
C LEU A 339 -16.32 -20.15 23.30
N ILE A 340 -15.81 -19.22 24.12
CA ILE A 340 -15.99 -19.25 25.58
C ILE A 340 -17.50 -19.33 25.93
N LYS A 341 -18.33 -18.51 25.28
CA LYS A 341 -19.77 -18.51 25.52
C LYS A 341 -20.45 -19.83 25.15
N LYS A 342 -20.04 -20.44 24.04
CA LYS A 342 -20.55 -21.77 23.62
C LYS A 342 -20.18 -22.85 24.64
N VAL A 343 -18.93 -22.90 25.10
CA VAL A 343 -18.49 -23.86 26.13
C VAL A 343 -19.28 -23.68 27.40
N GLU A 344 -19.42 -22.45 27.87
CA GLU A 344 -20.21 -22.13 29.07
C GLU A 344 -21.69 -22.53 28.94
N SER A 345 -22.30 -22.26 27.79
CA SER A 345 -23.72 -22.54 27.55
C SER A 345 -24.02 -24.04 27.44
N ILE A 346 -23.06 -24.85 26.98
CA ILE A 346 -23.26 -26.31 26.82
C ILE A 346 -22.91 -27.06 28.10
N TRP A 347 -21.81 -26.71 28.77
CA TRP A 347 -21.25 -27.49 29.87
C TRP A 347 -21.14 -26.73 31.21
N GLY A 348 -21.59 -25.46 31.25
CA GLY A 348 -21.58 -24.63 32.43
C GLY A 348 -20.27 -23.90 32.72
N ILE A 349 -20.33 -23.07 33.80
CA ILE A 349 -19.22 -22.18 34.19
C ILE A 349 -17.94 -22.94 34.54
N GLU A 350 -18.09 -24.10 35.22
CA GLU A 350 -16.91 -24.90 35.61
C GLU A 350 -16.15 -25.43 34.38
N ALA A 351 -16.86 -25.87 33.33
CA ALA A 351 -16.25 -26.34 32.10
C ALA A 351 -15.55 -25.21 31.38
N ARG A 352 -16.14 -24.00 31.34
CA ARG A 352 -15.48 -22.80 30.80
C ARG A 352 -14.16 -22.52 31.52
N ASN A 353 -14.15 -22.53 32.84
CA ASN A 353 -12.93 -22.26 33.62
C ASN A 353 -11.87 -23.33 33.38
N LYS A 354 -12.26 -24.63 33.35
CA LYS A 354 -11.35 -25.72 32.99
C LYS A 354 -10.79 -25.55 31.57
N PHE A 355 -11.59 -25.10 30.63
CA PHE A 355 -11.17 -24.86 29.25
C PHE A 355 -10.10 -23.77 29.16
N ILE A 356 -10.29 -22.63 29.85
CA ILE A 356 -9.32 -21.52 29.87
C ILE A 356 -8.01 -21.98 30.53
N ILE A 357 -8.08 -22.67 31.66
CA ILE A 357 -6.89 -23.23 32.33
C ILE A 357 -6.14 -24.18 31.41
N ARG A 358 -6.86 -25.03 30.67
CA ARG A 358 -6.25 -25.95 29.73
C ARG A 358 -5.53 -25.25 28.59
N LEU A 359 -6.08 -24.15 28.07
CA LEU A 359 -5.39 -23.35 27.04
C LEU A 359 -4.08 -22.77 27.53
N ILE A 360 -4.03 -22.28 28.78
CA ILE A 360 -2.79 -21.80 29.40
C ILE A 360 -1.78 -22.93 29.55
N GLN A 361 -2.21 -24.12 29.99
CA GLN A 361 -1.33 -25.28 30.10
C GLN A 361 -0.77 -25.74 28.74
N GLU A 362 -1.57 -25.69 27.69
CA GLU A 362 -1.12 -26.02 26.33
C GLU A 362 -0.12 -24.98 25.82
N TYR A 363 -0.33 -23.69 26.12
CA TYR A 363 0.65 -22.64 25.83
C TYR A 363 1.99 -22.92 26.52
N GLU A 364 1.99 -23.20 27.83
CA GLU A 364 3.21 -23.46 28.59
C GLU A 364 3.97 -24.69 28.11
N ARG A 365 3.25 -25.72 27.64
CA ARG A 365 3.85 -27.01 27.25
C ARG A 365 4.32 -27.05 25.81
N HIS A 366 3.65 -26.36 24.91
CA HIS A 366 3.79 -26.60 23.47
C HIS A 366 4.11 -25.36 22.65
N TYR A 367 3.92 -24.14 23.21
CA TYR A 367 4.20 -22.93 22.47
C TYR A 367 5.71 -22.61 22.50
N ASN A 368 6.32 -22.55 21.32
CA ASN A 368 7.65 -22.00 21.15
C ASN A 368 7.55 -20.70 20.36
N PRO A 369 8.14 -19.59 20.82
CA PRO A 369 8.13 -18.35 20.08
C PRO A 369 8.83 -18.54 18.72
N ASN A 370 8.27 -17.93 17.69
CA ASN A 370 8.93 -17.83 16.41
C ASN A 370 9.83 -16.59 16.38
N GLN A 371 10.66 -16.48 15.34
CA GLN A 371 11.59 -15.38 15.18
C GLN A 371 10.90 -13.99 15.21
N ASP A 372 9.67 -13.88 14.72
CA ASP A 372 8.90 -12.62 14.73
C ASP A 372 8.60 -12.16 16.17
N VAL A 373 8.26 -13.09 17.07
CA VAL A 373 8.02 -12.78 18.50
C VAL A 373 9.30 -12.36 19.19
N ASP A 374 10.41 -13.03 18.93
CA ASP A 374 11.71 -12.69 19.51
C ASP A 374 12.19 -11.30 19.06
N LEU A 375 12.03 -10.96 17.79
CA LEU A 375 12.36 -9.64 17.26
C LEU A 375 11.45 -8.55 17.84
N TRP A 376 10.16 -8.84 17.94
CA TRP A 376 9.20 -7.93 18.56
C TRP A 376 9.54 -7.65 20.03
N LEU A 377 9.85 -8.69 20.80
CA LEU A 377 10.25 -8.55 22.21
C LEU A 377 11.53 -7.72 22.35
N LYS A 378 12.55 -7.98 21.54
CA LYS A 378 13.79 -7.17 21.54
C LYS A 378 13.54 -5.69 21.31
N LYS A 379 12.55 -5.38 20.47
CA LYS A 379 12.23 -3.99 20.09
C LYS A 379 11.37 -3.25 21.11
N PHE A 380 10.39 -3.90 21.68
CA PHE A 380 9.34 -3.23 22.45
C PHE A 380 9.30 -3.58 23.94
N ALA A 381 9.89 -4.71 24.37
CA ALA A 381 9.75 -5.16 25.75
C ALA A 381 10.30 -4.15 26.77
N THR A 382 11.44 -3.52 26.48
CA THR A 382 12.08 -2.55 27.39
C THR A 382 11.21 -1.31 27.61
N GLU A 383 10.54 -0.80 26.56
CA GLU A 383 9.67 0.37 26.68
C GLU A 383 8.33 0.00 27.33
N LEU A 384 7.73 -1.11 26.93
CA LEU A 384 6.46 -1.55 27.49
C LEU A 384 6.59 -1.97 28.95
N SER A 385 7.72 -2.52 29.37
CA SER A 385 7.93 -2.91 30.80
C SER A 385 7.98 -1.70 31.75
N LYS A 386 8.15 -0.49 31.24
CA LYS A 386 8.07 0.74 32.06
C LYS A 386 6.63 1.10 32.42
N ILE A 387 5.65 0.57 31.70
CA ILE A 387 4.22 0.80 31.92
C ILE A 387 3.70 -0.31 32.85
N PRO A 388 3.07 0.01 33.97
CA PRO A 388 2.44 -1.01 34.81
C PRO A 388 1.38 -1.80 34.01
N PHE A 389 1.40 -3.13 34.15
CA PHE A 389 0.52 -3.99 33.32
C PHE A 389 -0.96 -3.65 33.47
N ASP A 390 -1.43 -3.34 34.70
CA ASP A 390 -2.81 -2.98 34.94
C ASP A 390 -3.21 -1.70 34.20
N SER A 391 -2.36 -0.66 34.19
CA SER A 391 -2.60 0.56 33.42
C SER A 391 -2.66 0.28 31.92
N PHE A 392 -1.71 -0.51 31.42
CA PHE A 392 -1.70 -0.92 30.01
C PHE A 392 -2.97 -1.70 29.61
N LEU A 393 -3.43 -2.59 30.50
CA LEU A 393 -4.64 -3.39 30.27
C LEU A 393 -5.89 -2.51 30.26
N GLU A 394 -6.02 -1.58 31.20
CA GLU A 394 -7.14 -0.62 31.27
C GLU A 394 -7.19 0.28 30.01
N ASP A 395 -6.06 0.78 29.53
CA ASP A 395 -5.98 1.54 28.30
C ASP A 395 -6.43 0.71 27.10
N SER A 396 -5.95 -0.54 26.99
CA SER A 396 -6.35 -1.48 25.93
C SER A 396 -7.86 -1.76 25.96
N LEU A 397 -8.43 -1.93 27.14
CA LEU A 397 -9.86 -2.14 27.34
C LEU A 397 -10.67 -0.87 27.04
N SER A 398 -10.17 0.32 27.38
CA SER A 398 -10.82 1.59 27.06
C SER A 398 -11.01 1.79 25.57
N VAL A 399 -9.99 1.50 24.78
CA VAL A 399 -10.05 1.49 23.30
C VAL A 399 -11.07 0.47 22.80
N TYR A 400 -11.12 -0.72 23.41
CA TYR A 400 -12.13 -1.72 23.11
C TYR A 400 -13.54 -1.22 23.36
N TYR A 401 -13.82 -0.62 24.50
CA TYR A 401 -15.16 -0.14 24.87
C TYR A 401 -15.61 1.09 24.07
N LYS A 402 -14.72 2.05 23.80
CA LYS A 402 -15.04 3.20 22.93
C LYS A 402 -15.53 2.73 21.56
N ASN A 403 -14.81 1.81 20.96
CA ASN A 403 -15.17 1.25 19.66
C ASN A 403 -16.44 0.35 19.68
N THR A 404 -16.82 -0.17 20.83
CA THR A 404 -18.02 -1.04 20.99
C THR A 404 -19.29 -0.20 21.23
N LYS A 405 -19.18 0.94 21.93
CA LYS A 405 -20.30 1.86 22.14
C LYS A 405 -20.81 2.49 20.84
N MET A 406 -19.93 2.76 19.87
CA MET A 406 -20.33 3.26 18.55
C MET A 406 -21.19 2.27 17.73
N LYS A 407 -21.18 0.97 18.03
CA LYS A 407 -22.03 -0.03 17.37
C LYS A 407 -23.39 -0.28 18.04
N LYS A 408 -23.64 0.26 19.22
CA LYS A 408 -24.91 0.05 19.96
C LYS A 408 -26.11 0.85 19.45
N GLY A 409 -25.99 1.60 18.35
CA GLY A 409 -27.12 2.29 17.72
C GLY A 409 -28.16 1.39 17.04
N LYS A 410 -28.00 0.04 17.02
CA LYS A 410 -28.99 -0.93 16.52
C LYS A 410 -28.87 -2.26 17.27
N SER A 411 -29.30 -2.36 18.49
CA SER A 411 -29.57 -3.64 19.14
C SER A 411 -31.07 -3.80 19.33
N ARG A 412 -31.70 -4.57 18.44
CA ARG A 412 -32.98 -5.21 18.71
C ARG A 412 -32.75 -6.38 19.67
N PHE A 413 -32.91 -6.17 20.94
CA PHE A 413 -33.30 -7.21 21.89
C PHE A 413 -33.82 -6.48 23.13
N GLU A 414 -35.09 -6.16 23.14
CA GLU A 414 -35.85 -5.99 24.40
C GLU A 414 -35.96 -7.39 25.03
N VAL A 415 -35.41 -7.53 26.21
CA VAL A 415 -35.65 -8.68 27.06
C VAL A 415 -37.06 -8.49 27.60
N VAL A 416 -37.99 -9.30 27.15
CA VAL A 416 -39.30 -9.46 27.80
C VAL A 416 -39.07 -10.28 29.07
N GLU A 417 -39.08 -9.61 30.20
CA GLU A 417 -39.24 -10.29 31.49
C GLU A 417 -40.62 -10.97 31.54
N LYS A 418 -40.60 -12.26 31.79
CA LYS A 418 -41.69 -13.00 32.40
C LYS A 418 -41.14 -13.91 33.46
#